data_8f4eb699207fc626b7738f0422f898bb
#
_entry.id   8f4eb699207fc626b7738f0422f898bb
#
_cell.length_a   1.000
_cell.length_b   1.000
_cell.length_c   1.000
_cell.angle_alpha   90.00
_cell.angle_beta   90.00
_cell.angle_gamma   90.00
#
_symmetry.space_group_name_H-M   'P 1'
#
loop_
_entity.id
_entity.type
_entity.pdbx_description
1 polymer ?
#
loop_
_entity_poly.entity_id
_entity_poly.type
_entity_poly.pdbx_seq_one_letter_code
_entity_poly.pdbx_strand_id
1 'polypeptide(L)'
;MSEKLPEIDTSSAEAVTSRFRYEETLYDAWGQAFDVDEIFFEHKTDHQHLVIFQNALFGRVMALDGVIQTTEADEFVYHEMLTHVPILAHGSAKSVLIIGGGDGGILREVSRHASVEKITMVEIDAAVVEMSKQYLPNHSAGAFDDPRLNLVIADGADFVANAEAA
;
A
#
# COMPACT_ATOMS: atom_id res chain seq x y z
N MET A 1 -12.84 -54.52 17.42
CA MET A 1 -13.81 -53.44 17.66
C MET A 1 -13.49 -52.35 16.68
N SER A 2 -14.31 -52.19 15.66
CA SER A 2 -14.12 -51.12 14.67
C SER A 2 -14.87 -49.91 15.16
N GLU A 3 -14.14 -48.88 15.56
CA GLU A 3 -14.70 -47.60 15.98
C GLU A 3 -15.20 -46.87 14.73
N LYS A 4 -16.51 -46.66 14.68
CA LYS A 4 -17.19 -45.96 13.57
C LYS A 4 -16.85 -44.46 13.73
N LEU A 5 -16.23 -43.87 12.70
CA LEU A 5 -16.02 -42.41 12.64
C LEU A 5 -17.39 -41.70 12.69
N PRO A 6 -17.48 -40.53 13.35
CA PRO A 6 -18.71 -39.77 13.41
C PRO A 6 -19.15 -39.33 12.00
N GLU A 7 -20.44 -39.50 11.71
CA GLU A 7 -21.04 -38.94 10.49
C GLU A 7 -20.97 -37.42 10.53
N ILE A 8 -20.34 -36.80 9.55
CA ILE A 8 -20.32 -35.34 9.37
C ILE A 8 -21.69 -34.96 8.80
N ASP A 9 -22.44 -34.17 9.56
CA ASP A 9 -23.68 -33.55 9.10
C ASP A 9 -23.35 -32.47 8.04
N THR A 10 -23.66 -32.77 6.78
CA THR A 10 -23.47 -31.85 5.64
C THR A 10 -24.73 -31.03 5.33
N SER A 11 -25.77 -31.11 6.19
CA SER A 11 -27.05 -30.43 5.95
C SER A 11 -27.05 -28.94 6.15
N SER A 12 -25.97 -28.35 6.70
CA SER A 12 -25.81 -26.93 6.94
C SER A 12 -24.82 -26.22 6.00
N ALA A 13 -24.54 -26.78 4.82
CA ALA A 13 -23.86 -26.03 3.77
C ALA A 13 -24.79 -24.91 3.32
N GLU A 14 -24.73 -23.76 4.03
CA GLU A 14 -25.28 -22.50 3.54
C GLU A 14 -24.75 -22.26 2.13
N ALA A 15 -25.65 -21.92 1.21
CA ALA A 15 -25.30 -21.59 -0.15
C ALA A 15 -24.18 -20.53 -0.09
N VAL A 16 -22.98 -20.89 -0.51
CA VAL A 16 -21.90 -19.94 -0.72
C VAL A 16 -22.41 -18.99 -1.80
N THR A 17 -22.97 -17.86 -1.38
CA THR A 17 -23.21 -16.75 -2.29
C THR A 17 -21.85 -16.43 -2.90
N SER A 18 -21.76 -16.52 -4.22
CA SER A 18 -20.55 -16.17 -4.99
C SER A 18 -20.14 -14.75 -4.62
N ARG A 19 -19.25 -14.62 -3.65
CA ARG A 19 -18.63 -13.34 -3.32
C ARG A 19 -17.59 -13.05 -4.38
N PHE A 20 -17.56 -11.82 -4.85
CA PHE A 20 -16.48 -11.37 -5.72
C PHE A 20 -15.19 -11.41 -4.91
N ARG A 21 -14.13 -12.01 -5.45
CA ARG A 21 -12.83 -12.12 -4.82
C ARG A 21 -11.78 -11.45 -5.68
N TYR A 22 -10.91 -10.70 -5.03
CA TYR A 22 -9.67 -10.25 -5.61
C TYR A 22 -8.58 -11.28 -5.27
N GLU A 23 -8.00 -11.91 -6.29
CA GLU A 23 -6.94 -12.90 -6.14
C GLU A 23 -5.61 -12.28 -6.56
N GLU A 24 -4.63 -12.33 -5.66
CA GLU A 24 -3.29 -11.84 -5.90
C GLU A 24 -2.55 -12.74 -6.90
N THR A 25 -1.77 -12.12 -7.79
CA THR A 25 -1.07 -12.82 -8.88
C THR A 25 0.45 -12.75 -8.79
N LEU A 26 1.01 -12.47 -7.60
CA LEU A 26 2.44 -12.29 -7.41
C LEU A 26 3.25 -13.57 -7.67
N TYR A 27 2.71 -14.73 -7.30
CA TYR A 27 3.37 -16.03 -7.45
C TYR A 27 2.46 -17.06 -8.12
N ASP A 28 3.01 -17.88 -9.01
CA ASP A 28 2.26 -18.90 -9.76
C ASP A 28 1.65 -20.02 -8.89
N ALA A 29 2.29 -20.33 -7.76
CA ALA A 29 1.92 -21.49 -6.92
C ALA A 29 1.30 -21.10 -5.56
N TRP A 30 1.23 -19.81 -5.27
CA TRP A 30 0.71 -19.30 -4.00
C TRP A 30 0.18 -17.89 -4.17
N GLY A 31 -0.91 -17.58 -3.51
CA GLY A 31 -1.51 -16.25 -3.54
C GLY A 31 -2.45 -16.03 -2.35
N GLN A 32 -2.82 -14.78 -2.16
CA GLN A 32 -3.85 -14.36 -1.23
C GLN A 32 -5.13 -14.06 -2.00
N ALA A 33 -6.28 -14.28 -1.36
CA ALA A 33 -7.58 -13.94 -1.92
C ALA A 33 -8.36 -13.11 -0.89
N PHE A 34 -8.90 -11.98 -1.34
CA PHE A 34 -9.66 -11.04 -0.52
C PHE A 34 -11.12 -11.04 -0.98
N ASP A 35 -12.07 -11.20 -0.07
CA ASP A 35 -13.47 -10.93 -0.39
C ASP A 35 -13.61 -9.42 -0.64
N VAL A 36 -14.29 -9.05 -1.72
CA VAL A 36 -14.51 -7.65 -2.12
C VAL A 36 -15.94 -7.26 -1.84
N ASP A 37 -16.13 -6.28 -0.96
CA ASP A 37 -17.44 -5.72 -0.65
C ASP A 37 -17.85 -4.65 -1.67
N GLU A 38 -16.91 -3.79 -2.08
CA GLU A 38 -17.10 -2.70 -3.04
C GLU A 38 -15.78 -2.36 -3.73
N ILE A 39 -15.81 -2.03 -5.02
CA ILE A 39 -14.69 -1.45 -5.76
C ILE A 39 -14.90 0.05 -5.82
N PHE A 40 -13.98 0.82 -5.22
CA PHE A 40 -14.01 2.29 -5.25
C PHE A 40 -13.38 2.85 -6.51
N PHE A 41 -12.33 2.20 -6.99
CA PHE A 41 -11.59 2.64 -8.16
C PHE A 41 -10.92 1.45 -8.85
N GLU A 42 -10.97 1.43 -10.16
CA GLU A 42 -10.24 0.48 -11.00
C GLU A 42 -9.89 1.15 -12.32
N HIS A 43 -8.61 1.27 -12.61
CA HIS A 43 -8.13 1.85 -13.86
C HIS A 43 -6.74 1.35 -14.23
N LYS A 44 -6.52 1.13 -15.52
CA LYS A 44 -5.19 0.88 -16.07
C LYS A 44 -4.60 2.20 -16.56
N THR A 45 -3.55 2.65 -15.88
CA THR A 45 -2.75 3.81 -16.28
C THR A 45 -1.71 3.39 -17.33
N ASP A 46 -0.88 4.33 -17.76
CA ASP A 46 0.26 4.03 -18.64
C ASP A 46 1.35 3.19 -17.92
N HIS A 47 1.33 3.16 -16.59
CA HIS A 47 2.35 2.48 -15.77
C HIS A 47 1.86 1.15 -15.21
N GLN A 48 0.60 1.09 -14.72
CA GLN A 48 0.11 -0.06 -13.97
C GLN A 48 -1.42 -0.14 -13.92
N HIS A 49 -1.94 -1.29 -13.51
CA HIS A 49 -3.37 -1.48 -13.23
C HIS A 49 -3.62 -1.23 -11.74
N LEU A 50 -4.24 -0.09 -11.41
CA LEU A 50 -4.56 0.34 -10.06
C LEU A 50 -5.99 -0.07 -9.70
N VAL A 51 -6.15 -0.77 -8.57
CA VAL A 51 -7.45 -1.14 -8.00
C VAL A 51 -7.50 -0.75 -6.54
N ILE A 52 -8.60 -0.12 -6.12
CA ILE A 52 -8.87 0.17 -4.70
C ILE A 52 -10.26 -0.38 -4.36
N PHE A 53 -10.32 -1.24 -3.36
CA PHE A 53 -11.55 -1.92 -2.97
C PHE A 53 -11.73 -2.00 -1.45
N GLN A 54 -12.97 -2.25 -1.00
CA GLN A 54 -13.30 -2.49 0.40
C GLN A 54 -13.23 -3.98 0.72
N ASN A 55 -12.62 -4.29 1.86
CA ASN A 55 -12.68 -5.58 2.51
C ASN A 55 -13.13 -5.41 3.96
N ALA A 56 -13.99 -6.31 4.44
CA ALA A 56 -14.58 -6.21 5.78
C ALA A 56 -13.57 -6.28 6.93
N LEU A 57 -12.44 -6.99 6.74
CA LEU A 57 -11.39 -7.17 7.76
C LEU A 57 -10.28 -6.13 7.63
N PHE A 58 -9.83 -5.87 6.41
CA PHE A 58 -8.65 -5.04 6.15
C PHE A 58 -8.95 -3.58 5.85
N GLY A 59 -10.24 -3.20 5.80
CA GLY A 59 -10.62 -1.86 5.38
C GLY A 59 -10.42 -1.66 3.88
N ARG A 60 -9.95 -0.50 3.48
CA ARG A 60 -9.61 -0.25 2.08
C ARG A 60 -8.27 -0.86 1.73
N VAL A 61 -8.25 -1.52 0.59
CA VAL A 61 -7.10 -2.25 0.07
C VAL A 61 -6.73 -1.65 -1.28
N MET A 62 -5.44 -1.41 -1.49
CA MET A 62 -4.91 -1.01 -2.79
C MET A 62 -4.06 -2.12 -3.39
N ALA A 63 -4.32 -2.41 -4.65
CA ALA A 63 -3.55 -3.35 -5.45
C ALA A 63 -3.01 -2.69 -6.73
N LEU A 64 -1.80 -3.05 -7.11
CA LEU A 64 -1.13 -2.63 -8.35
C LEU A 64 -0.73 -3.88 -9.14
N ASP A 65 -1.11 -3.94 -10.40
CA ASP A 65 -0.81 -5.07 -11.31
C ASP A 65 -1.15 -6.46 -10.72
N GLY A 66 -2.26 -6.55 -10.00
CA GLY A 66 -2.69 -7.81 -9.37
C GLY A 66 -2.02 -8.13 -8.04
N VAL A 67 -1.20 -7.24 -7.47
CA VAL A 67 -0.47 -7.44 -6.21
C VAL A 67 -0.97 -6.46 -5.16
N ILE A 68 -1.31 -6.96 -3.97
CA ILE A 68 -1.71 -6.12 -2.84
C ILE A 68 -0.51 -5.31 -2.37
N GLN A 69 -0.66 -3.99 -2.32
CA GLN A 69 0.38 -3.07 -1.88
C GLN A 69 0.19 -2.64 -0.43
N THR A 70 -1.04 -2.33 -0.05
CA THR A 70 -1.35 -1.80 1.27
C THR A 70 -2.80 -2.02 1.66
N THR A 71 -3.08 -2.08 2.96
CA THR A 71 -4.43 -2.12 3.54
C THR A 71 -4.52 -1.14 4.71
N GLU A 72 -5.71 -0.62 5.00
CA GLU A 72 -5.89 0.30 6.14
C GLU A 72 -5.60 -0.35 7.50
N ALA A 73 -5.76 -1.67 7.61
CA ALA A 73 -5.62 -2.36 8.89
C ALA A 73 -4.18 -2.60 9.33
N ASP A 74 -3.24 -2.78 8.39
CA ASP A 74 -1.88 -3.22 8.72
C ASP A 74 -0.76 -2.39 8.07
N GLU A 75 -1.10 -1.36 7.28
CA GLU A 75 -0.13 -0.50 6.58
C GLU A 75 0.94 0.08 7.51
N PHE A 76 0.54 0.38 8.75
CA PHE A 76 1.43 1.01 9.72
C PHE A 76 2.66 0.16 10.05
N VAL A 77 2.53 -1.17 10.05
CA VAL A 77 3.65 -2.08 10.32
C VAL A 77 4.77 -1.87 9.30
N TYR A 78 4.41 -1.83 8.03
CA TYR A 78 5.34 -1.61 6.94
C TYR A 78 5.91 -0.18 6.95
N HIS A 79 5.04 0.82 7.02
CA HIS A 79 5.43 2.22 6.92
C HIS A 79 6.30 2.69 8.09
N GLU A 80 5.95 2.30 9.33
CA GLU A 80 6.75 2.62 10.50
C GLU A 80 8.12 1.93 10.46
N MET A 81 8.17 0.64 10.15
CA MET A 81 9.43 -0.11 10.13
C MET A 81 10.36 0.37 9.03
N LEU A 82 9.84 0.64 7.84
CA LEU A 82 10.65 1.12 6.72
C LEU A 82 11.16 2.55 6.93
N THR A 83 10.45 3.35 7.72
CA THR A 83 10.79 4.75 7.98
C THR A 83 11.63 4.94 9.23
N HIS A 84 11.12 4.48 10.37
CA HIS A 84 11.75 4.84 11.65
C HIS A 84 13.07 4.12 11.87
N VAL A 85 13.18 2.85 11.46
CA VAL A 85 14.41 2.08 11.64
C VAL A 85 15.62 2.76 10.98
N PRO A 86 15.62 3.10 9.69
CA PRO A 86 16.77 3.75 9.05
C PRO A 86 16.99 5.18 9.55
N ILE A 87 15.96 5.98 9.80
CA ILE A 87 16.11 7.34 10.27
C ILE A 87 16.75 7.38 11.67
N LEU A 88 16.29 6.53 12.59
CA LEU A 88 16.83 6.44 13.94
C LEU A 88 18.24 5.84 13.95
N ALA A 89 18.51 4.84 13.11
CA ALA A 89 19.85 4.27 12.97
C ALA A 89 20.86 5.27 12.40
N HIS A 90 20.45 6.15 11.48
CA HIS A 90 21.27 7.24 10.95
C HIS A 90 21.56 8.31 12.02
N GLY A 91 20.62 8.59 12.89
CA GLY A 91 20.76 9.47 14.07
C GLY A 91 20.78 10.99 13.79
N SER A 92 20.99 11.41 12.54
CA SER A 92 21.11 12.83 12.16
C SER A 92 20.57 13.14 10.75
N ALA A 93 19.63 12.34 10.26
CA ALA A 93 19.04 12.52 8.93
C ALA A 93 18.36 13.91 8.82
N LYS A 94 18.77 14.69 7.83
CA LYS A 94 18.23 16.02 7.51
C LYS A 94 17.45 16.03 6.20
N SER A 95 17.82 15.16 5.27
CA SER A 95 17.19 15.01 3.98
C SER A 95 16.83 13.56 3.75
N VAL A 96 15.60 13.31 3.33
CA VAL A 96 15.08 11.95 3.05
C VAL A 96 14.58 11.91 1.62
N LEU A 97 14.98 10.87 0.90
CA LEU A 97 14.47 10.52 -0.41
C LEU A 97 13.56 9.29 -0.28
N ILE A 98 12.35 9.39 -0.79
CA ILE A 98 11.37 8.31 -0.90
C ILE A 98 11.22 7.99 -2.37
N ILE A 99 11.46 6.74 -2.76
CA ILE A 99 11.22 6.25 -4.12
C ILE A 99 9.98 5.35 -4.08
N GLY A 100 8.95 5.71 -4.82
CA GLY A 100 7.60 5.16 -4.69
C GLY A 100 6.85 5.75 -3.49
N GLY A 101 5.87 5.02 -2.97
CA GLY A 101 5.14 5.43 -1.77
C GLY A 101 4.01 6.42 -2.04
N GLY A 102 3.41 6.36 -3.23
CA GLY A 102 2.30 7.22 -3.64
C GLY A 102 1.06 7.14 -2.76
N ASP A 103 0.96 6.13 -1.88
CA ASP A 103 -0.07 6.06 -0.83
C ASP A 103 0.13 7.08 0.30
N GLY A 104 1.35 7.60 0.47
CA GLY A 104 1.69 8.63 1.45
C GLY A 104 1.95 8.10 2.87
N GLY A 105 1.94 6.79 3.12
CA GLY A 105 2.18 6.22 4.45
C GLY A 105 3.61 6.44 4.92
N ILE A 106 4.60 6.16 4.05
CA ILE A 106 6.01 6.48 4.37
C ILE A 106 6.20 7.98 4.56
N LEU A 107 5.58 8.81 3.71
CA LEU A 107 5.65 10.26 3.84
C LEU A 107 5.12 10.74 5.19
N ARG A 108 3.99 10.19 5.65
CA ARG A 108 3.43 10.46 6.98
C ARG A 108 4.45 10.17 8.08
N GLU A 109 5.08 9.00 8.04
CA GLU A 109 6.02 8.60 9.07
C GLU A 109 7.33 9.43 9.03
N VAL A 110 7.83 9.77 7.84
CA VAL A 110 8.99 10.69 7.69
C VAL A 110 8.67 12.06 8.26
N SER A 111 7.46 12.58 8.02
CA SER A 111 7.02 13.89 8.48
C SER A 111 6.98 14.04 10.00
N ARG A 112 6.86 12.93 10.74
CA ARG A 112 6.93 12.90 12.22
C ARG A 112 8.32 13.18 12.78
N HIS A 113 9.37 13.07 11.95
CA HIS A 113 10.75 13.35 12.38
C HIS A 113 11.06 14.85 12.27
N ALA A 114 11.05 15.55 13.40
CA ALA A 114 11.34 16.97 13.45
C ALA A 114 12.78 17.32 13.03
N SER A 115 13.70 16.34 13.03
CA SER A 115 15.08 16.52 12.55
C SER A 115 15.18 16.58 11.02
N VAL A 116 14.20 16.03 10.31
CA VAL A 116 14.18 16.04 8.85
C VAL A 116 13.74 17.43 8.35
N GLU A 117 14.56 18.01 7.51
CA GLU A 117 14.38 19.38 6.99
C GLU A 117 13.89 19.39 5.54
N LYS A 118 14.17 18.30 4.79
CA LYS A 118 13.78 18.16 3.38
C LYS A 118 13.30 16.73 3.11
N ILE A 119 12.16 16.61 2.44
CA ILE A 119 11.60 15.35 1.98
C ILE A 119 11.43 15.44 0.48
N THR A 120 12.08 14.56 -0.27
CA THR A 120 11.82 14.40 -1.70
C THR A 120 11.15 13.06 -1.91
N MET A 121 9.98 13.06 -2.53
CA MET A 121 9.25 11.83 -2.86
C MET A 121 9.10 11.76 -4.38
N VAL A 122 9.55 10.66 -4.96
CA VAL A 122 9.51 10.41 -6.40
C VAL A 122 8.56 9.24 -6.65
N GLU A 123 7.44 9.51 -7.30
CA GLU A 123 6.43 8.51 -7.67
C GLU A 123 6.26 8.51 -9.18
N ILE A 124 6.24 7.31 -9.78
CA ILE A 124 6.14 7.18 -11.22
C ILE A 124 4.73 7.46 -11.73
N ASP A 125 3.72 7.14 -10.94
CA ASP A 125 2.32 7.21 -11.34
C ASP A 125 1.55 8.24 -10.51
N ALA A 126 1.24 9.38 -11.10
CA ALA A 126 0.45 10.43 -10.48
C ALA A 126 -0.94 9.93 -10.02
N ALA A 127 -1.53 8.95 -10.74
CA ALA A 127 -2.82 8.42 -10.38
C ALA A 127 -2.80 7.71 -9.02
N VAL A 128 -1.69 7.05 -8.66
CA VAL A 128 -1.55 6.44 -7.33
C VAL A 128 -1.65 7.49 -6.24
N VAL A 129 -0.95 8.62 -6.40
CA VAL A 129 -1.01 9.74 -5.43
C VAL A 129 -2.41 10.32 -5.31
N GLU A 130 -3.04 10.62 -6.46
CA GLU A 130 -4.38 11.23 -6.48
C GLU A 130 -5.44 10.32 -5.88
N MET A 131 -5.44 9.04 -6.26
CA MET A 131 -6.43 8.08 -5.78
C MET A 131 -6.20 7.72 -4.32
N SER A 132 -4.94 7.69 -3.86
CA SER A 132 -4.63 7.50 -2.44
C SER A 132 -5.12 8.67 -1.58
N LYS A 133 -4.93 9.90 -2.01
CA LYS A 133 -5.51 11.07 -1.32
C LYS A 133 -7.03 10.99 -1.21
N GLN A 134 -7.69 10.48 -2.24
CA GLN A 134 -9.15 10.39 -2.29
C GLN A 134 -9.69 9.20 -1.50
N TYR A 135 -9.09 8.02 -1.65
CA TYR A 135 -9.65 6.77 -1.16
C TYR A 135 -8.91 6.19 0.05
N LEU A 136 -7.66 6.57 0.29
CA LEU A 136 -6.83 6.14 1.41
C LEU A 136 -6.32 7.33 2.26
N PRO A 137 -7.17 8.31 2.62
CA PRO A 137 -6.72 9.56 3.25
C PRO A 137 -5.99 9.34 4.58
N ASN A 138 -6.27 8.24 5.28
CA ASN A 138 -5.62 7.90 6.54
C ASN A 138 -4.16 7.49 6.38
N HIS A 139 -3.74 6.98 5.20
CA HIS A 139 -2.36 6.61 4.94
C HIS A 139 -1.45 7.83 5.03
N SER A 140 -1.75 8.87 4.31
CA SER A 140 -0.96 10.11 4.34
C SER A 140 -1.28 11.01 5.54
N ALA A 141 -2.51 10.95 6.05
CA ALA A 141 -3.02 11.79 7.15
C ALA A 141 -2.65 13.29 6.98
N GLY A 142 -2.73 13.78 5.74
CA GLY A 142 -2.40 15.17 5.41
C GLY A 142 -0.92 15.45 5.11
N ALA A 143 -0.03 14.46 5.16
CA ALA A 143 1.41 14.67 4.96
C ALA A 143 1.76 15.17 3.55
N PHE A 144 0.90 15.01 2.56
CA PHE A 144 1.10 15.64 1.25
C PHE A 144 1.10 17.18 1.27
N ASP A 145 0.62 17.79 2.34
CA ASP A 145 0.63 19.23 2.54
C ASP A 145 1.82 19.71 3.39
N ASP A 146 2.75 18.81 3.76
CA ASP A 146 3.94 19.16 4.53
C ASP A 146 4.83 20.12 3.72
N PRO A 147 5.18 21.31 4.27
CA PRO A 147 5.98 22.31 3.55
C PRO A 147 7.39 21.84 3.20
N ARG A 148 7.88 20.77 3.80
CA ARG A 148 9.19 20.17 3.51
C ARG A 148 9.16 19.24 2.31
N LEU A 149 7.94 18.86 1.84
CA LEU A 149 7.78 17.93 0.74
C LEU A 149 8.09 18.56 -0.61
N ASN A 150 8.92 17.87 -1.38
CA ASN A 150 9.07 18.03 -2.82
C ASN A 150 8.58 16.73 -3.49
N LEU A 151 7.34 16.74 -3.99
CA LEU A 151 6.78 15.62 -4.75
C LEU A 151 7.17 15.73 -6.22
N VAL A 152 7.78 14.70 -6.77
CA VAL A 152 8.21 14.61 -8.17
C VAL A 152 7.52 13.41 -8.82
N ILE A 153 6.83 13.64 -9.95
CA ILE A 153 6.29 12.56 -10.75
C ILE A 153 7.32 12.21 -11.83
N ALA A 154 8.00 11.09 -11.62
CA ALA A 154 9.06 10.62 -12.52
C ALA A 154 9.43 9.16 -12.23
N ASP A 155 10.18 8.53 -13.13
CA ASP A 155 10.87 7.28 -12.85
C ASP A 155 11.95 7.50 -11.79
N GLY A 156 11.89 6.70 -10.70
CA GLY A 156 12.80 6.83 -9.57
C GLY A 156 14.25 6.47 -9.92
N ALA A 157 14.47 5.51 -10.81
CA ALA A 157 15.81 5.14 -11.25
C ALA A 157 16.43 6.25 -12.10
N ASP A 158 15.67 6.82 -13.02
CA ASP A 158 16.10 7.96 -13.83
C ASP A 158 16.36 9.20 -12.94
N PHE A 159 15.50 9.43 -11.97
CA PHE A 159 15.68 10.53 -11.03
C PHE A 159 17.00 10.42 -10.28
N VAL A 160 17.31 9.24 -9.73
CA VAL A 160 18.56 9.01 -8.96
C VAL A 160 19.78 9.06 -9.88
N ALA A 161 19.69 8.50 -11.10
CA ALA A 161 20.79 8.50 -12.05
C ALA A 161 21.18 9.92 -12.51
N ASN A 162 20.21 10.84 -12.56
CA ASN A 162 20.41 12.23 -12.98
C ASN A 162 20.57 13.21 -11.81
N ALA A 163 20.41 12.74 -10.56
CA ALA A 163 20.67 13.56 -9.40
C ALA A 163 22.16 13.89 -9.35
N GLU A 164 22.51 15.18 -9.41
CA GLU A 164 23.86 15.62 -9.08
C GLU A 164 24.15 15.19 -7.64
N ALA A 165 25.32 14.61 -7.42
CA ALA A 165 25.76 14.25 -6.07
C ALA A 165 25.82 15.55 -5.25
N ALA A 166 24.82 15.70 -4.36
CA ALA A 166 24.69 16.85 -3.49
C ALA A 166 25.59 16.71 -2.26
#